data_defdaada297610ca3d6052fb8a8f89cc
#
_entry.id   defdaada297610ca3d6052fb8a8f89cc
#
_cell.length_a   1.000
_cell.length_b   1.000
_cell.length_c   1.000
_cell.angle_alpha   90.00
_cell.angle_beta   90.00
_cell.angle_gamma   90.00
#
_symmetry.space_group_name_H-M   'P 1'
#
loop_
_entity.id
_entity.type
_entity.pdbx_description
1 polymer ?
#
loop_
_entity_poly.entity_id
_entity_poly.type
_entity_poly.pdbx_seq_one_letter_code
_entity_poly.pdbx_strand_id
1 'polypeptide(L)'
;MEKDTKKLFQITEAAHACGLSRSTLMRMEKKGLLTPAYIAAESGRRYYDSHDVARILQIEKFKSMGFTTEQIADYFAQGGEISTLLATLESRLQDIQRSVEELRLRTMEAPGISVQIMRQPAVTCRMRECMGRTVADKYADMYDFYSECV
;
A
#
# COMPACT_ATOMS: atom_id res chain seq x y z
N MET A 1 -15.25 -7.60 43.53
CA MET A 1 -15.50 -8.15 42.17
C MET A 1 -16.60 -7.31 41.58
N GLU A 2 -16.22 -6.25 40.88
CA GLU A 2 -17.14 -5.40 40.12
C GLU A 2 -17.66 -6.22 38.94
N LYS A 3 -18.97 -6.39 38.87
CA LYS A 3 -19.66 -6.94 37.71
C LYS A 3 -19.48 -5.92 36.59
N ASP A 4 -18.52 -6.17 35.70
CA ASP A 4 -18.37 -5.45 34.46
C ASP A 4 -19.64 -5.64 33.63
N THR A 5 -20.59 -4.73 33.80
CA THR A 5 -21.83 -4.73 33.04
C THR A 5 -21.46 -4.30 31.62
N LYS A 6 -21.12 -5.29 30.80
CA LYS A 6 -20.70 -5.10 29.41
C LYS A 6 -21.79 -4.29 28.69
N LYS A 7 -21.52 -3.00 28.50
CA LYS A 7 -22.47 -2.10 27.84
C LYS A 7 -22.57 -2.53 26.37
N LEU A 8 -23.80 -2.92 25.98
CA LEU A 8 -24.10 -3.31 24.61
C LEU A 8 -24.78 -2.16 23.87
N PHE A 9 -24.33 -1.90 22.68
CA PHE A 9 -24.82 -0.87 21.77
C PHE A 9 -25.62 -1.53 20.64
N GLN A 10 -26.74 -1.00 20.26
CA GLN A 10 -27.40 -1.38 19.02
C GLN A 10 -26.56 -0.84 17.81
N ILE A 11 -26.77 -1.42 16.63
CA ILE A 11 -26.02 -1.06 15.42
C ILE A 11 -26.07 0.44 15.11
N THR A 12 -27.21 1.11 15.37
CA THR A 12 -27.37 2.55 15.19
C THR A 12 -26.53 3.36 16.18
N GLU A 13 -26.49 2.91 17.43
CA GLU A 13 -25.72 3.55 18.50
C GLU A 13 -24.23 3.37 18.29
N ALA A 14 -23.79 2.15 17.95
CA ALA A 14 -22.40 1.84 17.63
C ALA A 14 -21.92 2.64 16.40
N ALA A 15 -22.74 2.72 15.35
CA ALA A 15 -22.44 3.49 14.16
C ALA A 15 -22.29 4.98 14.50
N HIS A 16 -23.24 5.54 15.23
CA HIS A 16 -23.21 6.94 15.63
C HIS A 16 -21.99 7.27 16.52
N ALA A 17 -21.67 6.39 17.48
CA ALA A 17 -20.49 6.55 18.33
C ALA A 17 -19.18 6.59 17.54
N CYS A 18 -19.12 5.92 16.39
CA CYS A 18 -17.95 5.90 15.50
C CYS A 18 -18.03 6.93 14.36
N GLY A 19 -19.08 7.77 14.30
CA GLY A 19 -19.29 8.72 13.20
C GLY A 19 -19.58 8.06 11.85
N LEU A 20 -20.14 6.86 11.86
CA LEU A 20 -20.39 6.05 10.68
C LEU A 20 -21.89 5.82 10.43
N SER A 21 -22.22 5.37 9.22
CA SER A 21 -23.57 4.92 8.90
C SER A 21 -23.78 3.45 9.29
N ARG A 22 -25.02 3.08 9.61
CA ARG A 22 -25.43 1.68 9.82
C ARG A 22 -25.01 0.79 8.65
N SER A 23 -25.17 1.26 7.41
CA SER A 23 -24.79 0.50 6.20
C SER A 23 -23.29 0.23 6.12
N THR A 24 -22.45 1.12 6.66
CA THR A 24 -21.01 0.92 6.75
C THR A 24 -20.67 -0.24 7.69
N LEU A 25 -21.28 -0.29 8.88
CA LEU A 25 -21.09 -1.42 9.81
C LEU A 25 -21.54 -2.74 9.19
N MET A 26 -22.70 -2.76 8.53
CA MET A 26 -23.18 -3.97 7.84
C MET A 26 -22.21 -4.44 6.74
N ARG A 27 -21.56 -3.51 6.02
CA ARG A 27 -20.52 -3.86 5.04
C ARG A 27 -19.27 -4.43 5.70
N MET A 28 -18.87 -3.90 6.87
CA MET A 28 -17.73 -4.44 7.63
C MET A 28 -18.02 -5.89 8.09
N GLU A 29 -19.23 -6.16 8.57
CA GLU A 29 -19.64 -7.52 8.92
C GLU A 29 -19.60 -8.45 7.70
N LYS A 30 -20.21 -8.02 6.59
CA LYS A 30 -20.24 -8.82 5.34
C LYS A 30 -18.85 -9.14 4.83
N LYS A 31 -17.88 -8.28 5.08
CA LYS A 31 -16.46 -8.46 4.71
C LYS A 31 -15.64 -9.20 5.77
N GLY A 32 -16.26 -9.67 6.85
CA GLY A 32 -15.59 -10.41 7.93
C GLY A 32 -14.67 -9.55 8.81
N LEU A 33 -14.71 -8.22 8.70
CA LEU A 33 -13.88 -7.32 9.51
C LEU A 33 -14.41 -7.13 10.92
N LEU A 34 -15.73 -7.27 11.08
CA LEU A 34 -16.46 -7.05 12.32
C LEU A 34 -17.41 -8.22 12.56
N THR A 35 -17.49 -8.67 13.80
CA THR A 35 -18.49 -9.65 14.25
C THR A 35 -19.18 -9.05 15.45
N PRO A 36 -20.53 -8.93 15.47
CA PRO A 36 -21.22 -8.38 16.62
C PRO A 36 -21.07 -9.27 17.84
N ALA A 37 -20.90 -8.67 19.02
CA ALA A 37 -20.77 -9.39 20.29
C ALA A 37 -21.98 -10.26 20.60
N TYR A 38 -23.18 -9.86 20.14
CA TYR A 38 -24.43 -10.62 20.35
C TYR A 38 -25.40 -10.36 19.22
N ILE A 39 -26.09 -11.43 18.79
CA ILE A 39 -27.22 -11.37 17.87
C ILE A 39 -28.45 -11.99 18.58
N ALA A 40 -29.50 -11.21 18.74
CA ALA A 40 -30.70 -11.68 19.36
C ALA A 40 -31.42 -12.70 18.47
N ALA A 41 -31.58 -13.92 18.96
CA ALA A 41 -32.13 -15.05 18.18
C ALA A 41 -33.53 -14.79 17.62
N GLU A 42 -34.42 -14.16 18.42
CA GLU A 42 -35.81 -13.91 18.02
C GLU A 42 -35.99 -12.77 17.01
N SER A 43 -35.13 -11.71 17.10
CA SER A 43 -35.33 -10.48 16.32
C SER A 43 -34.23 -10.25 15.28
N GLY A 44 -33.13 -11.03 15.30
CA GLY A 44 -31.97 -10.82 14.47
C GLY A 44 -31.22 -9.50 14.75
N ARG A 45 -31.55 -8.81 15.86
CA ARG A 45 -30.90 -7.55 16.23
C ARG A 45 -29.46 -7.78 16.66
N ARG A 46 -28.57 -6.94 16.16
CA ARG A 46 -27.11 -6.96 16.41
C ARG A 46 -26.74 -6.01 17.51
N TYR A 47 -25.91 -6.47 18.43
CA TYR A 47 -25.39 -5.70 19.54
C TYR A 47 -23.88 -5.79 19.57
N TYR A 48 -23.24 -4.66 19.84
CA TYR A 48 -21.80 -4.46 19.83
C TYR A 48 -21.36 -4.03 21.22
N ASP A 49 -20.21 -4.51 21.65
CA ASP A 49 -19.61 -4.07 22.91
C ASP A 49 -18.54 -2.99 22.70
N SER A 50 -17.88 -2.59 23.77
CA SER A 50 -16.82 -1.58 23.72
C SER A 50 -15.60 -2.03 22.87
N HIS A 51 -15.31 -3.34 22.83
CA HIS A 51 -14.24 -3.89 21.99
C HIS A 51 -14.60 -3.80 20.50
N ASP A 52 -15.85 -4.08 20.17
CA ASP A 52 -16.34 -3.93 18.80
C ASP A 52 -16.25 -2.47 18.33
N VAL A 53 -16.63 -1.52 19.19
CA VAL A 53 -16.51 -0.08 18.92
C VAL A 53 -15.04 0.30 18.69
N ALA A 54 -14.14 -0.15 19.56
CA ALA A 54 -12.70 0.10 19.39
C ALA A 54 -12.17 -0.50 18.07
N ARG A 55 -12.60 -1.72 17.73
CA ARG A 55 -12.26 -2.38 16.47
C ARG A 55 -12.76 -1.61 15.24
N ILE A 56 -13.98 -1.09 15.28
CA ILE A 56 -14.55 -0.25 14.21
C ILE A 56 -13.67 1.00 14.00
N LEU A 57 -13.33 1.70 15.07
CA LEU A 57 -12.46 2.88 15.01
C LEU A 57 -11.08 2.55 14.45
N GLN A 58 -10.49 1.42 14.82
CA GLN A 58 -9.22 0.95 14.31
C GLN A 58 -9.29 0.63 12.81
N ILE A 59 -10.36 -0.03 12.36
CA ILE A 59 -10.60 -0.30 10.92
C ILE A 59 -10.65 1.01 10.13
N GLU A 60 -11.41 2.01 10.61
CA GLU A 60 -11.51 3.30 9.93
C GLU A 60 -10.17 4.04 9.94
N LYS A 61 -9.40 3.95 11.01
CA LYS A 61 -8.05 4.51 11.08
C LYS A 61 -7.13 3.88 10.03
N PHE A 62 -7.13 2.56 9.89
CA PHE A 62 -6.33 1.88 8.87
C PHE A 62 -6.79 2.23 7.45
N LYS A 63 -8.09 2.34 7.21
CA LYS A 63 -8.59 2.83 5.92
C LYS A 63 -8.13 4.24 5.60
N SER A 64 -8.13 5.14 6.58
CA SER A 64 -7.62 6.50 6.39
C SER A 64 -6.12 6.56 6.08
N MET A 65 -5.36 5.53 6.46
CA MET A 65 -3.96 5.34 6.09
C MET A 65 -3.79 4.66 4.71
N GLY A 66 -4.91 4.38 4.01
CA GLY A 66 -4.90 3.77 2.69
C GLY A 66 -4.73 2.25 2.66
N PHE A 67 -4.93 1.56 3.78
CA PHE A 67 -4.93 0.09 3.77
C PHE A 67 -6.18 -0.46 3.11
N THR A 68 -6.02 -1.55 2.37
CA THR A 68 -7.15 -2.27 1.77
C THR A 68 -7.91 -3.09 2.81
N THR A 69 -9.13 -3.49 2.48
CA THR A 69 -9.94 -4.35 3.35
C THR A 69 -9.24 -5.66 3.68
N GLU A 70 -8.57 -6.24 2.70
CA GLU A 70 -7.83 -7.50 2.79
C GLU A 70 -6.66 -7.36 3.76
N GLN A 71 -5.85 -6.29 3.62
CA GLN A 71 -4.72 -6.01 4.52
C GLN A 71 -5.19 -5.82 5.97
N ILE A 72 -6.35 -5.17 6.18
CA ILE A 72 -6.93 -4.99 7.51
C ILE A 72 -7.45 -6.32 8.07
N ALA A 73 -8.05 -7.17 7.24
CA ALA A 73 -8.51 -8.49 7.65
C ALA A 73 -7.33 -9.38 8.06
N ASP A 74 -6.27 -9.40 7.26
CA ASP A 74 -5.03 -10.16 7.53
C ASP A 74 -4.39 -9.70 8.84
N TYR A 75 -4.32 -8.39 9.09
CA TYR A 75 -3.83 -7.85 10.36
C TYR A 75 -4.59 -8.42 11.57
N PHE A 76 -5.93 -8.45 11.51
CA PHE A 76 -6.72 -9.01 12.60
C PHE A 76 -6.61 -10.53 12.70
N ALA A 77 -6.48 -11.23 11.57
CA ALA A 77 -6.31 -12.67 11.54
C ALA A 77 -4.96 -13.12 12.13
N GLN A 78 -3.92 -12.29 11.99
CA GLN A 78 -2.58 -12.53 12.52
C GLN A 78 -2.40 -12.05 13.99
N GLY A 79 -3.50 -11.77 14.70
CA GLY A 79 -3.44 -11.35 16.10
C GLY A 79 -3.07 -9.88 16.32
N GLY A 80 -3.12 -9.03 15.29
CA GLY A 80 -2.89 -7.59 15.40
C GLY A 80 -1.41 -7.21 15.33
N GLU A 81 -0.59 -7.95 14.60
CA GLU A 81 0.82 -7.64 14.41
C GLU A 81 1.01 -6.44 13.47
N ILE A 82 1.56 -5.35 14.00
CA ILE A 82 1.73 -4.08 13.27
C ILE A 82 2.87 -4.12 12.26
N SER A 83 3.83 -5.02 12.40
CA SER A 83 5.03 -5.10 11.55
C SER A 83 4.71 -5.15 10.06
N THR A 84 3.71 -5.95 9.66
CA THR A 84 3.28 -6.08 8.26
C THR A 84 2.69 -4.78 7.71
N LEU A 85 1.87 -4.08 8.51
CA LEU A 85 1.30 -2.80 8.12
C LEU A 85 2.38 -1.72 8.02
N LEU A 86 3.33 -1.72 8.95
CA LEU A 86 4.47 -0.79 8.95
C LEU A 86 5.31 -0.99 7.68
N ALA A 87 5.72 -2.22 7.38
CA ALA A 87 6.48 -2.54 6.17
C ALA A 87 5.75 -2.10 4.88
N THR A 88 4.43 -2.24 4.85
CA THR A 88 3.61 -1.78 3.72
C THR A 88 3.67 -0.25 3.57
N LEU A 89 3.60 0.51 4.67
CA LEU A 89 3.70 1.97 4.63
C LEU A 89 5.10 2.43 4.24
N GLU A 90 6.14 1.79 4.74
CA GLU A 90 7.54 2.08 4.40
C GLU A 90 7.80 1.84 2.91
N SER A 91 7.30 0.74 2.35
CA SER A 91 7.39 0.47 0.92
C SER A 91 6.68 1.56 0.09
N ARG A 92 5.46 1.95 0.48
CA ARG A 92 4.72 3.03 -0.20
C ARG A 92 5.45 4.36 -0.11
N LEU A 93 6.06 4.67 1.04
CA LEU A 93 6.85 5.89 1.21
C LEU A 93 8.02 5.93 0.22
N GLN A 94 8.75 4.83 0.08
CA GLN A 94 9.85 4.72 -0.89
C GLN A 94 9.37 4.91 -2.34
N ASP A 95 8.22 4.31 -2.70
CA ASP A 95 7.65 4.46 -4.04
C ASP A 95 7.21 5.90 -4.33
N ILE A 96 6.60 6.57 -3.35
CA ILE A 96 6.24 7.98 -3.45
C ILE A 96 7.48 8.86 -3.58
N GLN A 97 8.51 8.63 -2.77
CA GLN A 97 9.78 9.37 -2.84
C GLN A 97 10.42 9.24 -4.22
N ARG A 98 10.46 8.02 -4.78
CA ARG A 98 10.96 7.77 -6.14
C ARG A 98 10.14 8.50 -7.20
N SER A 99 8.81 8.49 -7.08
CA SER A 99 7.92 9.17 -8.02
C SER A 99 8.10 10.70 -7.96
N VAL A 100 8.26 11.26 -6.76
CA VAL A 100 8.52 12.69 -6.58
C VAL A 100 9.85 13.08 -7.24
N GLU A 101 10.90 12.30 -7.06
CA GLU A 101 12.20 12.59 -7.67
C GLU A 101 12.13 12.50 -9.20
N GLU A 102 11.44 11.49 -9.74
CA GLU A 102 11.22 11.37 -11.17
C GLU A 102 10.48 12.59 -11.76
N LEU A 103 9.45 13.08 -11.06
CA LEU A 103 8.72 14.27 -11.49
C LEU A 103 9.56 15.54 -11.39
N ARG A 104 10.41 15.67 -10.36
CA ARG A 104 11.34 16.79 -10.23
C ARG A 104 12.33 16.84 -11.40
N LEU A 105 12.88 15.69 -11.78
CA LEU A 105 13.78 15.61 -12.92
C LEU A 105 13.11 16.05 -14.23
N ARG A 106 11.82 15.72 -14.41
CA ARG A 106 11.04 16.17 -15.59
C ARG A 106 10.76 17.67 -15.60
N THR A 107 10.71 18.32 -14.44
CA THR A 107 10.52 19.78 -14.35
C THR A 107 11.81 20.59 -14.46
N MET A 108 12.97 19.93 -14.38
CA MET A 108 14.26 20.56 -14.65
C MET A 108 14.53 20.59 -16.17
N GLU A 109 13.64 21.27 -16.93
CA GLU A 109 13.88 21.55 -18.34
C GLU A 109 15.00 22.60 -18.46
N ALA A 110 16.21 22.14 -18.82
CA ALA A 110 17.20 23.05 -19.38
C ALA A 110 16.69 23.52 -20.75
N PRO A 111 16.76 24.83 -21.07
CA PRO A 111 16.29 25.34 -22.36
C PRO A 111 16.97 24.60 -23.51
N GLY A 112 16.21 23.83 -24.30
CA GLY A 112 16.69 23.11 -25.47
C GLY A 112 17.15 21.66 -25.24
N ILE A 113 17.00 21.12 -24.03
CA ILE A 113 17.30 19.71 -23.76
C ILE A 113 16.06 19.01 -23.23
N SER A 114 15.53 18.04 -23.98
CA SER A 114 14.46 17.14 -23.51
C SER A 114 15.12 15.87 -22.94
N VAL A 115 14.90 15.63 -21.64
CA VAL A 115 15.40 14.41 -20.97
C VAL A 115 14.22 13.47 -20.79
N GLN A 116 14.27 12.30 -21.44
CA GLN A 116 13.34 11.21 -21.21
C GLN A 116 14.01 10.12 -20.38
N ILE A 117 13.45 9.85 -19.20
CA ILE A 117 13.89 8.71 -18.38
C ILE A 117 13.09 7.48 -18.83
N MET A 118 13.77 6.57 -19.53
CA MET A 118 13.18 5.28 -19.89
C MET A 118 13.73 4.18 -18.97
N ARG A 119 12.82 3.42 -18.37
CA ARG A 119 13.21 2.21 -17.65
C ARG A 119 13.34 1.07 -18.66
N GLN A 120 14.56 0.62 -18.86
CA GLN A 120 14.80 -0.56 -19.69
C GLN A 120 14.97 -1.81 -18.81
N PRO A 121 14.54 -2.98 -19.27
CA PRO A 121 14.87 -4.24 -18.60
C PRO A 121 16.39 -4.41 -18.54
N ALA A 122 16.86 -5.13 -17.52
CA ALA A 122 18.29 -5.45 -17.42
C ALA A 122 18.76 -6.16 -18.68
N VAL A 123 19.73 -5.57 -19.37
CA VAL A 123 20.37 -6.15 -20.55
C VAL A 123 21.79 -6.55 -20.21
N THR A 124 22.20 -7.71 -20.67
CA THR A 124 23.58 -8.14 -20.57
C THR A 124 24.39 -7.36 -21.61
N CYS A 125 25.30 -6.50 -21.14
CA CYS A 125 26.17 -5.73 -22.01
C CYS A 125 27.56 -6.36 -22.07
N ARG A 126 28.13 -6.47 -23.26
CA ARG A 126 29.58 -6.69 -23.46
C ARG A 126 30.25 -5.33 -23.49
N MET A 127 31.32 -5.19 -22.76
CA MET A 127 32.16 -4.00 -22.80
C MET A 127 33.55 -4.36 -23.31
N ARG A 128 34.10 -3.51 -24.21
CA ARG A 128 35.45 -3.61 -24.72
C ARG A 128 36.10 -2.24 -24.64
N GLU A 129 37.29 -2.21 -24.17
CA GLU A 129 38.09 -0.97 -24.13
C GLU A 129 38.64 -0.64 -25.53
N CYS A 130 38.33 0.54 -26.05
CA CYS A 130 38.83 1.01 -27.33
C CYS A 130 40.24 1.59 -27.13
N MET A 131 41.22 0.92 -27.67
CA MET A 131 42.65 1.34 -27.59
C MET A 131 43.05 2.32 -28.70
N GLY A 132 42.18 2.64 -29.63
CA GLY A 132 42.42 3.52 -30.76
C GLY A 132 42.70 4.96 -30.37
N ARG A 133 43.77 5.55 -30.92
CA ARG A 133 44.18 6.94 -30.67
C ARG A 133 43.46 7.94 -31.55
N THR A 134 43.02 7.53 -32.72
CA THR A 134 42.27 8.39 -33.65
C THR A 134 40.79 8.03 -33.67
N VAL A 135 39.98 8.94 -34.24
CA VAL A 135 38.54 8.69 -34.43
C VAL A 135 38.31 7.51 -35.38
N ALA A 136 39.13 7.39 -36.44
CA ALA A 136 39.09 6.29 -37.40
C ALA A 136 39.37 4.94 -36.74
N ASP A 137 40.37 4.87 -35.87
CA ASP A 137 40.70 3.64 -35.11
C ASP A 137 39.58 3.23 -34.22
N LYS A 138 38.90 4.18 -33.56
CA LYS A 138 37.76 3.91 -32.70
C LYS A 138 36.56 3.36 -33.47
N TYR A 139 36.32 3.84 -34.68
CA TYR A 139 35.27 3.29 -35.56
C TYR A 139 35.60 1.89 -36.02
N ALA A 140 36.88 1.59 -36.33
CA ALA A 140 37.31 0.25 -36.69
C ALA A 140 37.11 -0.73 -35.52
N ASP A 141 37.58 -0.37 -34.32
CA ASP A 141 37.39 -1.14 -33.09
C ASP A 141 35.88 -1.40 -32.79
N MET A 142 35.02 -0.42 -33.06
CA MET A 142 33.56 -0.55 -32.88
C MET A 142 32.98 -1.51 -33.92
N TYR A 143 33.41 -1.46 -35.15
CA TYR A 143 32.97 -2.37 -36.24
C TYR A 143 33.33 -3.83 -35.92
N ASP A 144 34.57 -4.06 -35.48
CA ASP A 144 35.06 -5.39 -35.10
C ASP A 144 34.27 -5.92 -33.90
N PHE A 145 33.98 -5.07 -32.93
CA PHE A 145 33.14 -5.43 -31.75
C PHE A 145 31.73 -5.83 -32.16
N TYR A 146 31.13 -5.10 -33.09
CA TYR A 146 29.79 -5.43 -33.64
C TYR A 146 29.77 -6.79 -34.35
N SER A 147 30.84 -7.10 -35.08
CA SER A 147 30.96 -8.37 -35.81
C SER A 147 31.08 -9.57 -34.88
N GLU A 148 31.62 -9.37 -33.68
CA GLU A 148 31.74 -10.43 -32.66
C GLU A 148 30.43 -10.65 -31.87
N CYS A 149 29.48 -9.71 -31.95
CA CYS A 149 28.22 -9.76 -31.18
C CYS A 149 27.06 -10.39 -31.96
N VAL A 150 27.19 -10.63 -33.25
CA VAL A 150 26.24 -11.26 -34.16
C VAL A 150 26.56 -12.74 -34.30
#